data_0250a1c606bb64d382c9d1549a38cb2a
#
_entry.id   0250a1c606bb64d382c9d1549a38cb2a
#
_cell.length_a   1.000
_cell.length_b   1.000
_cell.length_c   1.000
_cell.angle_alpha   90.00
_cell.angle_beta   90.00
_cell.angle_gamma   90.00
#
_symmetry.space_group_name_H-M   'P 1'
#
loop_
_entity.id
_entity.type
_entity.pdbx_description
1 polymer ?
#
loop_
_entity_poly.entity_id
_entity_poly.type
_entity_poly.pdbx_seq_one_letter_code
_entity_poly.pdbx_strand_id
1 'polypeptide(L)'
;MKNLSENANVDTKTMPAADVHLTLTKAVKYQFGNLMLILRDDNGNSVQVTLKSTELKPGEYSKDQMSSAYVTISGGGSYRNLDSDDPGSFTVKYDEGTGIYIIEGVLILQPNASYPSVNVVRFEYVGAI
;
A
#
# COMPACT_ATOMS: atom_id res chain seq x y z
N MET A 1 0.36 8.64 32.27
CA MET A 1 -0.09 8.63 32.14
C MET A 1 -0.43 8.75 31.81
N LYS A 2 -0.15 8.32 31.52
CA LYS A 2 -0.68 8.16 31.07
C LYS A 2 -0.82 8.16 30.68
N ASN A 3 -0.68 7.57 30.66
CA ASN A 3 -1.00 7.43 30.18
C ASN A 3 -0.85 7.36 29.74
N LEU A 4 -0.64 6.88 29.57
CA LEU A 4 -0.82 6.72 29.17
C LEU A 4 -0.49 6.48 28.99
N SER A 5 -0.37 6.12 29.15
CA SER A 5 -0.40 5.79 29.10
C SER A 5 -0.26 5.56 29.11
N GLU A 6 -0.21 5.14 29.24
CA GLU A 6 -0.39 4.87 29.38
C GLU A 6 0.01 4.81 29.19
N ASN A 7 0.17 4.56 29.06
CA ASN A 7 0.38 4.30 28.85
C ASN A 7 0.99 4.05 28.50
N ALA A 8 1.46 3.74 28.42
CA ALA A 8 1.80 3.37 28.15
C ALA A 8 2.07 2.76 27.78
N ASN A 9 2.11 2.21 27.76
CA ASN A 9 2.06 1.61 27.40
C ASN A 9 1.95 1.49 26.76
N VAL A 10 2.67 2.24 26.88
CA VAL A 10 2.18 2.16 26.04
C VAL A 10 2.12 1.22 25.31
N ASP A 11 2.33 1.51 25.08
CA ASP A 11 1.71 0.28 24.65
C ASP A 11 1.40 0.31 23.16
N THR A 12 2.29 -0.25 22.34
CA THR A 12 2.17 -0.15 20.89
C THR A 12 0.90 -0.82 20.34
N LYS A 13 0.41 -1.87 20.99
CA LYS A 13 -0.78 -2.56 20.50
C LYS A 13 -2.07 -1.80 20.77
N THR A 14 -2.06 -0.82 21.66
CA THR A 14 -3.20 0.04 21.89
C THR A 14 -3.12 1.33 21.11
N MET A 15 -1.99 1.60 20.47
CA MET A 15 -1.88 2.74 19.59
C MET A 15 -2.67 2.47 18.31
N PRO A 16 -3.41 3.46 17.84
CA PRO A 16 -3.98 3.32 16.51
C PRO A 16 -2.86 3.05 15.51
N ALA A 17 -3.11 2.21 14.54
CA ALA A 17 -2.18 2.00 13.46
C ALA A 17 -1.77 3.34 12.88
N ALA A 18 -0.49 3.54 12.69
CA ALA A 18 -0.02 4.77 12.10
C ALA A 18 -0.58 4.90 10.70
N ASP A 19 -1.14 6.06 10.42
CA ASP A 19 -1.70 6.36 9.12
C ASP A 19 -0.56 6.86 8.26
N VAL A 20 0.06 5.96 7.54
CA VAL A 20 1.15 6.32 6.64
C VAL A 20 0.55 6.73 5.31
N HIS A 21 0.95 7.90 4.82
CA HIS A 21 0.47 8.41 3.53
C HIS A 21 1.66 8.59 2.60
N LEU A 22 1.64 7.89 1.47
CA LEU A 22 2.71 7.93 0.49
C LEU A 22 2.21 8.57 -0.80
N THR A 23 2.93 9.59 -1.26
CA THR A 23 2.72 10.18 -2.57
C THR A 23 3.83 9.66 -3.48
N LEU A 24 3.46 8.80 -4.41
CA LEU A 24 4.43 8.09 -5.24
C LEU A 24 4.54 8.77 -6.60
N THR A 25 5.73 8.76 -7.17
CA THR A 25 6.03 9.56 -8.36
C THR A 25 6.50 8.74 -9.55
N LYS A 26 6.80 7.47 -9.34
CA LYS A 26 7.26 6.58 -10.40
C LYS A 26 6.47 5.28 -10.37
N ALA A 27 6.21 4.74 -11.54
CA ALA A 27 5.46 3.50 -11.66
C ALA A 27 6.10 2.60 -12.72
N VAL A 28 6.15 1.30 -12.41
CA VAL A 28 6.61 0.28 -13.33
C VAL A 28 5.66 -0.90 -13.20
N LYS A 29 5.36 -1.54 -14.32
CA LYS A 29 4.58 -2.77 -14.28
C LYS A 29 5.37 -3.90 -14.92
N TYR A 30 5.26 -5.08 -14.31
CA TYR A 30 5.86 -6.31 -14.81
C TYR A 30 4.77 -7.34 -14.97
N GLN A 31 4.91 -8.16 -16.00
CA GLN A 31 3.95 -9.22 -16.26
C GLN A 31 4.69 -10.55 -16.40
N PHE A 32 4.56 -11.37 -15.36
CA PHE A 32 5.09 -12.73 -15.33
C PHE A 32 3.95 -13.69 -14.95
N GLY A 33 2.95 -13.76 -15.84
CA GLY A 33 1.68 -14.38 -15.50
C GLY A 33 0.74 -13.30 -14.98
N ASN A 34 0.68 -13.11 -13.67
CA ASN A 34 -0.08 -12.01 -13.10
C ASN A 34 0.69 -10.70 -13.18
N LEU A 35 -0.05 -9.60 -13.22
CA LEU A 35 0.55 -8.28 -13.29
C LEU A 35 1.06 -7.84 -11.92
N MET A 36 2.29 -7.35 -11.89
CA MET A 36 2.87 -6.71 -10.72
C MET A 36 3.03 -5.23 -10.99
N LEU A 37 2.46 -4.39 -10.12
CA LEU A 37 2.57 -2.95 -10.20
C LEU A 37 3.46 -2.46 -9.07
N ILE A 38 4.48 -1.68 -9.39
CA ILE A 38 5.38 -1.10 -8.42
C ILE A 38 5.31 0.42 -8.54
N LEU A 39 4.88 1.06 -7.45
CA LEU A 39 4.83 2.51 -7.33
C LEU A 39 5.88 2.93 -6.30
N ARG A 40 6.66 3.96 -6.61
CA ARG A 40 7.72 4.39 -5.69
C ARG A 40 7.97 5.88 -5.81
N ASP A 41 8.65 6.42 -4.81
CA ASP A 41 9.13 7.80 -4.79
C ASP A 41 10.66 7.85 -4.77
N ASP A 42 11.22 9.03 -4.66
CA ASP A 42 12.68 9.21 -4.62
C ASP A 42 13.25 9.07 -3.20
N ASN A 43 12.39 8.84 -2.21
CA ASN A 43 12.81 8.79 -0.80
C ASN A 43 12.93 7.35 -0.27
N GLY A 44 12.75 6.35 -1.11
CA GLY A 44 12.85 4.96 -0.69
C GLY A 44 11.52 4.34 -0.28
N ASN A 45 10.41 5.02 -0.50
CA ASN A 45 9.09 4.44 -0.27
C ASN A 45 8.60 3.73 -1.52
N SER A 46 7.92 2.61 -1.34
CA SER A 46 7.33 1.89 -2.47
C SER A 46 6.11 1.10 -2.05
N VAL A 47 5.21 0.94 -2.99
CA VAL A 47 4.06 0.05 -2.88
C VAL A 47 4.11 -0.88 -4.07
N GLN A 48 4.18 -2.17 -3.80
CA GLN A 48 4.18 -3.19 -4.84
C GLN A 48 2.95 -4.06 -4.64
N VAL A 49 2.15 -4.19 -5.68
CA VAL A 49 0.91 -4.98 -5.62
C VAL A 49 0.96 -5.99 -6.76
N THR A 50 0.66 -7.24 -6.43
CA THR A 50 0.47 -8.28 -7.43
C THR A 50 -1.02 -8.51 -7.61
N LEU A 51 -1.50 -8.35 -8.83
CA LEU A 51 -2.90 -8.50 -9.16
C LEU A 51 -3.18 -9.93 -9.63
N LYS A 52 -4.43 -10.34 -9.53
CA LYS A 52 -4.85 -11.65 -10.06
C LYS A 52 -5.16 -11.59 -11.55
N SER A 53 -5.01 -10.42 -12.17
CA SER A 53 -5.24 -10.22 -13.60
C SER A 53 -3.92 -10.02 -14.31
N THR A 54 -3.97 -10.05 -15.64
CA THR A 54 -2.80 -9.82 -16.50
C THR A 54 -2.74 -8.40 -17.04
N GLU A 55 -3.75 -7.58 -16.75
CA GLU A 55 -3.84 -6.21 -17.25
C GLU A 55 -4.22 -5.26 -16.13
N LEU A 56 -3.76 -4.03 -16.23
CA LEU A 56 -4.14 -2.95 -15.34
C LEU A 56 -5.28 -2.18 -16.02
N LYS A 57 -6.50 -2.44 -15.59
CA LYS A 57 -7.69 -1.78 -16.13
C LYS A 57 -8.24 -0.79 -15.12
N PRO A 58 -8.92 0.27 -15.61
CA PRO A 58 -9.64 1.15 -14.68
C PRO A 58 -10.66 0.37 -13.86
N GLY A 59 -10.81 0.75 -12.61
CA GLY A 59 -11.75 0.11 -11.70
C GLY A 59 -11.20 0.02 -10.29
N GLU A 60 -11.93 -0.69 -9.45
CA GLU A 60 -11.55 -0.93 -8.08
C GLU A 60 -10.88 -2.29 -7.92
N TYR A 61 -9.80 -2.31 -7.16
CA TYR A 61 -9.05 -3.53 -6.84
C TYR A 61 -9.12 -3.75 -5.34
N SER A 62 -9.73 -4.84 -4.97
CA SER A 62 -9.92 -5.21 -3.57
C SER A 62 -9.44 -6.65 -3.36
N LYS A 63 -9.89 -7.26 -2.28
CA LYS A 63 -9.49 -8.61 -1.88
C LYS A 63 -9.51 -9.63 -3.03
N ASP A 64 -10.54 -9.57 -3.88
CA ASP A 64 -10.70 -10.57 -4.93
C ASP A 64 -9.77 -10.35 -6.12
N GLN A 65 -9.23 -9.15 -6.26
CA GLN A 65 -8.36 -8.78 -7.38
C GLN A 65 -6.88 -8.73 -7.01
N MET A 66 -6.54 -8.77 -5.73
CA MET A 66 -5.16 -8.71 -5.26
C MET A 66 -4.71 -10.07 -4.74
N SER A 67 -3.49 -10.48 -5.11
CA SER A 67 -2.91 -11.71 -4.55
C SER A 67 -1.91 -11.41 -3.44
N SER A 68 -1.17 -10.30 -3.53
CA SER A 68 -0.20 -9.93 -2.51
C SER A 68 0.18 -8.47 -2.62
N ALA A 69 0.80 -7.95 -1.57
CA ALA A 69 1.39 -6.62 -1.58
C ALA A 69 2.66 -6.61 -0.76
N TYR A 70 3.52 -5.66 -1.10
CA TYR A 70 4.77 -5.42 -0.41
C TYR A 70 4.95 -3.91 -0.32
N VAL A 71 5.07 -3.40 0.89
CA VAL A 71 5.23 -1.97 1.11
C VAL A 71 6.55 -1.74 1.82
N THR A 72 7.34 -0.80 1.30
CA THR A 72 8.59 -0.36 1.92
C THR A 72 8.43 1.09 2.32
N ILE A 73 8.74 1.39 3.57
CA ILE A 73 8.69 2.75 4.10
C ILE A 73 10.09 3.16 4.48
N SER A 74 10.55 4.26 3.93
CA SER A 74 11.89 4.77 4.17
C SER A 74 12.14 4.97 5.67
N GLY A 75 13.19 4.35 6.17
CA GLY A 75 13.52 4.40 7.59
C GLY A 75 12.63 3.56 8.48
N GLY A 76 11.57 2.98 7.95
CA GLY A 76 10.60 2.21 8.72
C GLY A 76 10.54 0.73 8.40
N GLY A 77 11.18 0.29 7.32
CA GLY A 77 11.23 -1.12 6.95
C GLY A 77 10.15 -1.55 5.96
N SER A 78 9.90 -2.82 5.91
CA SER A 78 9.05 -3.42 4.88
C SER A 78 7.91 -4.22 5.49
N TYR A 79 6.76 -4.16 4.87
CA TYR A 79 5.54 -4.88 5.26
C TYR A 79 5.10 -5.72 4.07
N ARG A 80 4.83 -6.99 4.29
CA ARG A 80 4.53 -7.90 3.18
C ARG A 80 3.08 -8.35 3.11
N ASN A 81 2.56 -8.82 4.20
CA ASN A 81 1.32 -9.57 4.14
C ASN A 81 0.12 -8.66 4.26
N LEU A 82 -0.75 -8.72 3.26
CA LEU A 82 -2.05 -8.10 3.37
C LEU A 82 -2.86 -8.78 4.47
N ASP A 83 -3.71 -8.01 5.14
CA ASP A 83 -4.70 -8.59 6.04
C ASP A 83 -5.63 -9.47 5.23
N SER A 84 -5.82 -10.73 5.65
CA SER A 84 -6.58 -11.68 4.86
C SER A 84 -8.07 -11.40 4.84
N ASP A 85 -8.59 -10.75 5.89
CA ASP A 85 -10.01 -10.43 5.97
C ASP A 85 -10.33 -9.09 5.34
N ASP A 86 -9.42 -8.12 5.50
CA ASP A 86 -9.63 -6.78 4.97
C ASP A 86 -8.28 -6.19 4.53
N PRO A 87 -7.85 -6.50 3.31
CA PRO A 87 -6.57 -5.98 2.82
C PRO A 87 -6.63 -4.53 2.33
N GLY A 88 -7.81 -3.91 2.40
CA GLY A 88 -8.02 -2.60 1.82
C GLY A 88 -8.37 -2.67 0.34
N SER A 89 -8.24 -1.57 -0.34
CA SER A 89 -8.54 -1.49 -1.76
C SER A 89 -7.89 -0.26 -2.39
N PHE A 90 -7.78 -0.27 -3.70
CA PHE A 90 -7.35 0.91 -4.44
C PHE A 90 -8.13 1.03 -5.73
N THR A 91 -8.19 2.24 -6.26
CA THR A 91 -8.85 2.52 -7.52
C THR A 91 -7.84 2.94 -8.57
N VAL A 92 -8.12 2.56 -9.80
CA VAL A 92 -7.33 2.94 -10.97
C VAL A 92 -8.23 3.70 -11.91
N LYS A 93 -7.82 4.91 -12.26
CA LYS A 93 -8.46 5.71 -13.31
C LYS A 93 -7.43 5.96 -14.39
N TYR A 94 -7.90 6.03 -15.63
CA TYR A 94 -7.03 6.25 -16.76
C TYR A 94 -7.66 7.26 -17.71
N ASP A 95 -6.90 8.27 -18.07
CA ASP A 95 -7.30 9.26 -19.06
C ASP A 95 -6.66 8.94 -20.39
N GLU A 96 -7.45 8.48 -21.35
CA GLU A 96 -6.97 8.11 -22.68
C GLU A 96 -6.38 9.30 -23.43
N GLY A 97 -6.89 10.50 -23.18
CA GLY A 97 -6.42 11.69 -23.87
C GLY A 97 -5.00 12.09 -23.49
N THR A 98 -4.58 11.80 -22.27
CA THR A 98 -3.26 12.18 -21.78
C THR A 98 -2.34 11.00 -21.50
N GLY A 99 -2.89 9.79 -21.41
CA GLY A 99 -2.14 8.61 -20.99
C GLY A 99 -1.81 8.59 -19.51
N ILE A 100 -2.51 9.37 -18.71
CA ILE A 100 -2.24 9.52 -17.29
C ILE A 100 -3.12 8.58 -16.48
N TYR A 101 -2.47 7.84 -15.57
CA TYR A 101 -3.16 7.05 -14.56
C TYR A 101 -3.28 7.83 -13.28
N ILE A 102 -4.39 7.65 -12.59
CA ILE A 102 -4.57 8.10 -11.21
C ILE A 102 -4.88 6.85 -10.40
N ILE A 103 -3.98 6.53 -9.47
CA ILE A 103 -4.09 5.35 -8.63
C ILE A 103 -4.06 5.82 -7.19
N GLU A 104 -5.08 5.45 -6.42
CA GLU A 104 -5.13 5.84 -5.02
C GLU A 104 -5.87 4.79 -4.21
N GLY A 105 -5.45 4.61 -2.98
CA GLY A 105 -6.10 3.64 -2.12
C GLY A 105 -5.45 3.49 -0.78
N VAL A 106 -5.89 2.44 -0.11
CA VAL A 106 -5.45 2.08 1.23
C VAL A 106 -5.14 0.59 1.25
N LEU A 107 -3.97 0.24 1.73
CA LEU A 107 -3.61 -1.15 1.99
C LEU A 107 -3.56 -1.37 3.49
N ILE A 108 -4.15 -2.45 3.93
CA ILE A 108 -4.11 -2.88 5.33
C ILE A 108 -3.22 -4.12 5.39
N LEU A 109 -2.12 -3.98 6.11
CA LEU A 109 -1.08 -4.99 6.18
C LEU A 109 -1.02 -5.56 7.58
N GLN A 110 -0.67 -6.83 7.68
CA GLN A 110 -0.49 -7.45 8.98
C GLN A 110 0.74 -6.88 9.66
N PRO A 111 0.65 -6.56 10.95
CA PRO A 111 1.83 -6.17 11.71
C PRO A 111 2.84 -7.31 11.72
N ASN A 112 4.10 -6.97 11.86
CA ASN A 112 5.15 -7.97 12.03
C ASN A 112 5.97 -7.67 13.29
N ALA A 113 6.94 -8.52 13.57
CA ALA A 113 7.74 -8.39 14.78
C ALA A 113 8.53 -7.08 14.83
N SER A 114 8.94 -6.57 13.67
CA SER A 114 9.74 -5.34 13.59
C SER A 114 8.88 -4.08 13.60
N TYR A 115 7.65 -4.17 13.09
CA TYR A 115 6.77 -3.00 12.92
C TYR A 115 5.36 -3.34 13.34
N PRO A 116 5.13 -3.50 14.64
CA PRO A 116 3.83 -3.97 15.13
C PRO A 116 2.73 -2.91 15.10
N SER A 117 3.08 -1.64 14.96
CA SER A 117 2.11 -0.55 15.08
C SER A 117 1.73 0.11 13.77
N VAL A 118 2.39 -0.22 12.68
CA VAL A 118 2.11 0.41 11.39
C VAL A 118 1.56 -0.64 10.44
N ASN A 119 0.28 -0.55 10.18
CA ASN A 119 -0.38 -1.53 9.32
C ASN A 119 -1.35 -0.91 8.31
N VAL A 120 -1.53 0.41 8.29
CA VAL A 120 -2.40 1.08 7.33
C VAL A 120 -1.57 2.02 6.49
N VAL A 121 -1.60 1.83 5.17
CA VAL A 121 -0.84 2.64 4.23
C VAL A 121 -1.78 3.23 3.20
N ARG A 122 -1.90 4.55 3.19
CA ARG A 122 -2.61 5.28 2.14
C ARG A 122 -1.61 5.69 1.09
N PHE A 123 -1.98 5.56 -0.16
CA PHE A 123 -1.05 5.90 -1.22
C PHE A 123 -1.77 6.49 -2.42
N GLU A 124 -1.04 7.26 -3.20
CA GLU A 124 -1.52 7.82 -4.45
C GLU A 124 -0.40 7.94 -5.45
N TYR A 125 -0.76 7.81 -6.71
CA TYR A 125 0.14 7.98 -7.83
C TYR A 125 -0.61 8.66 -8.97
N VAL A 126 0.01 9.65 -9.58
CA VAL A 126 -0.51 10.31 -10.79
C VAL A 126 0.61 10.35 -11.81
N GLY A 127 0.40 9.74 -12.96
CA GLY A 127 1.42 9.72 -14.01
C GLY A 127 1.18 8.63 -15.04
N ALA A 128 2.07 8.56 -15.99
CA ALA A 128 2.08 7.49 -16.97
C ALA A 128 2.67 6.21 -16.37
N ILE A 129 2.37 5.10 -17.00
CA ILE A 129 2.97 3.82 -16.61
C ILE A 129 3.54 3.15 -17.85
#